data_ea623e7112116af804c439fc16aebd46
#
_entry.id   ea623e7112116af804c439fc16aebd46
#
_cell.length_a   1.000
_cell.length_b   1.000
_cell.length_c   1.000
_cell.angle_alpha   90.00
_cell.angle_beta   90.00
_cell.angle_gamma   90.00
#
_symmetry.space_group_name_H-M   'P 1'
#
loop_
_entity.id
_entity.type
_entity.pdbx_description
1 polymer ?
#
loop_
_entity_poly.entity_id
_entity_poly.type
_entity_poly.pdbx_seq_one_letter_code
_entity_poly.pdbx_strand_id
1 'polypeptide(L)'
;MNPKIPATAAMLVKNSERYLHEVLTALQDFDEVLLLDNGSTDRTFEIAERFTNVSYYKYDFIGFGPMKNLAARLAQNNWIFSIDSDEVADSELIAAIRKAVAENKEQNIFSLSRLNHYNGRLIKACGWHPDIIPRLYHRRFTRFSDRQVHESLILPPDANVRPLEGRLKHYSFENAEGLIQKMQQYSSLYAEENRYKKDSSPFKALLHGSVSFVKNYLLKRGFAYGADGLTISIANAQGSYYKYVKLYERNRNISVALIITTYNRPDALELVLKSALAQTRLPDEIIVADDGSRQDTAEVVEFIRS
;
A
#
# COMPACT_ATOMS: atom_id res chain seq x y z
N MET A 1 -28.49 -18.61 22.17
CA MET A 1 -27.45 -17.82 21.46
C MET A 1 -26.45 -18.81 20.91
N ASN A 2 -26.03 -18.65 19.66
CA ASN A 2 -24.94 -19.47 19.11
C ASN A 2 -23.64 -19.16 19.88
N PRO A 3 -22.73 -20.14 20.08
CA PRO A 3 -21.44 -19.90 20.69
C PRO A 3 -20.65 -18.89 19.86
N LYS A 4 -19.83 -18.07 20.50
CA LYS A 4 -18.93 -17.12 19.81
C LYS A 4 -17.99 -17.86 18.86
N ILE A 5 -17.53 -17.16 17.81
CA ILE A 5 -16.51 -17.66 16.89
C ILE A 5 -15.15 -17.50 17.59
N PRO A 6 -14.36 -18.57 17.85
CA PRO A 6 -13.07 -18.47 18.51
C PRO A 6 -11.98 -17.92 17.57
N ALA A 7 -12.20 -16.68 17.14
CA ALA A 7 -11.34 -15.91 16.25
C ALA A 7 -11.38 -14.44 16.65
N THR A 8 -10.31 -13.70 16.32
CA THR A 8 -10.24 -12.26 16.46
C THR A 8 -10.43 -11.60 15.11
N ALA A 9 -11.44 -10.73 14.97
CA ALA A 9 -11.52 -9.79 13.86
C ALA A 9 -10.59 -8.60 14.15
N ALA A 10 -9.47 -8.51 13.42
CA ALA A 10 -8.45 -7.49 13.65
C ALA A 10 -8.54 -6.36 12.62
N MET A 11 -8.64 -5.14 13.11
CA MET A 11 -8.94 -3.94 12.33
C MET A 11 -8.00 -2.78 12.69
N LEU A 12 -7.45 -2.11 11.68
CA LEU A 12 -6.78 -0.82 11.86
C LEU A 12 -7.82 0.29 11.70
N VAL A 13 -7.83 1.25 12.61
CA VAL A 13 -8.77 2.37 12.59
C VAL A 13 -8.05 3.71 12.66
N LYS A 14 -8.59 4.68 11.92
CA LYS A 14 -8.24 6.10 12.03
C LYS A 14 -9.38 6.92 11.47
N ASN A 15 -10.06 7.69 12.35
CA ASN A 15 -11.22 8.50 11.98
C ASN A 15 -12.26 7.66 11.21
N SER A 16 -12.73 6.59 11.86
CA SER A 16 -13.57 5.56 11.25
C SER A 16 -15.05 5.65 11.69
N GLU A 17 -15.47 6.75 12.33
CA GLU A 17 -16.80 6.90 12.94
C GLU A 17 -17.96 6.55 11.99
N ARG A 18 -17.77 6.76 10.68
CA ARG A 18 -18.85 6.69 9.71
C ARG A 18 -19.45 5.29 9.53
N TYR A 19 -18.60 4.28 9.38
CA TYR A 19 -19.03 2.90 9.10
C TYR A 19 -18.79 1.96 10.26
N LEU A 20 -18.01 2.36 11.25
CA LEU A 20 -17.56 1.50 12.33
C LEU A 20 -18.72 0.81 13.07
N HIS A 21 -19.83 1.51 13.32
CA HIS A 21 -20.99 0.90 13.99
C HIS A 21 -21.58 -0.25 13.18
N GLU A 22 -21.76 -0.11 11.84
CA GLU A 22 -22.26 -1.17 10.95
C GLU A 22 -21.29 -2.34 10.93
N VAL A 23 -19.98 -2.07 10.83
CA VAL A 23 -18.92 -3.09 10.82
C VAL A 23 -18.92 -3.88 12.13
N LEU A 24 -18.91 -3.21 13.28
CA LEU A 24 -18.89 -3.86 14.60
C LEU A 24 -20.16 -4.67 14.84
N THR A 25 -21.32 -4.18 14.37
CA THR A 25 -22.59 -4.91 14.44
C THR A 25 -22.51 -6.23 13.69
N ALA A 26 -21.92 -6.27 12.49
CA ALA A 26 -21.73 -7.48 11.72
C ALA A 26 -20.75 -8.47 12.39
N LEU A 27 -19.87 -7.99 13.25
CA LEU A 27 -18.84 -8.80 13.91
C LEU A 27 -19.20 -9.23 15.35
N GLN A 28 -20.43 -9.03 15.78
CA GLN A 28 -20.85 -9.36 17.17
C GLN A 28 -20.69 -10.85 17.52
N ASP A 29 -20.70 -11.73 16.52
CA ASP A 29 -20.51 -13.16 16.73
C ASP A 29 -19.05 -13.57 17.01
N PHE A 30 -18.10 -12.70 16.78
CA PHE A 30 -16.69 -12.97 17.11
C PHE A 30 -16.45 -12.93 18.61
N ASP A 31 -15.54 -13.78 19.08
CA ASP A 31 -15.08 -13.78 20.46
C ASP A 31 -14.40 -12.45 20.80
N GLU A 32 -13.60 -11.92 19.86
CA GLU A 32 -12.94 -10.65 19.96
C GLU A 32 -12.99 -9.86 18.65
N VAL A 33 -13.21 -8.54 18.74
CA VAL A 33 -12.90 -7.56 17.70
C VAL A 33 -11.81 -6.65 18.20
N LEU A 34 -10.60 -6.74 17.64
CA LEU A 34 -9.48 -5.91 18.04
C LEU A 34 -9.38 -4.69 17.14
N LEU A 35 -9.48 -3.51 17.72
CA LEU A 35 -9.25 -2.22 17.06
C LEU A 35 -7.88 -1.69 17.45
N LEU A 36 -7.03 -1.47 16.45
CA LEU A 36 -5.73 -0.83 16.61
C LEU A 36 -5.78 0.57 16.02
N ASP A 37 -5.92 1.56 16.88
CA ASP A 37 -6.09 2.97 16.52
C ASP A 37 -4.74 3.68 16.37
N ASN A 38 -4.57 4.33 15.23
CA ASN A 38 -3.37 5.10 14.92
C ASN A 38 -3.60 6.64 14.96
N GLY A 39 -4.41 7.09 15.92
CA GLY A 39 -4.61 8.51 16.19
C GLY A 39 -5.92 9.06 15.67
N SER A 40 -7.05 8.42 15.98
CA SER A 40 -8.39 8.96 15.74
C SER A 40 -8.67 10.17 16.61
N THR A 41 -9.36 11.15 16.02
CA THR A 41 -9.79 12.40 16.66
C THR A 41 -11.31 12.61 16.58
N ASP A 42 -12.02 11.69 15.93
CA ASP A 42 -13.46 11.64 15.79
C ASP A 42 -14.10 10.71 16.84
N ARG A 43 -15.36 10.34 16.66
CA ARG A 43 -16.10 9.47 17.60
C ARG A 43 -15.78 7.96 17.47
N THR A 44 -14.67 7.59 16.83
CA THR A 44 -14.27 6.17 16.65
C THR A 44 -14.24 5.42 17.98
N PHE A 45 -13.61 5.99 19.01
CA PHE A 45 -13.51 5.38 20.34
C PHE A 45 -14.88 5.25 21.02
N GLU A 46 -15.69 6.31 21.02
CA GLU A 46 -17.04 6.32 21.62
C GLU A 46 -17.97 5.26 21.00
N ILE A 47 -17.82 4.98 19.70
CA ILE A 47 -18.57 3.93 19.03
C ILE A 47 -18.06 2.56 19.48
N ALA A 48 -16.75 2.37 19.56
CA ALA A 48 -16.11 1.12 19.96
C ALA A 48 -16.53 0.67 21.38
N GLU A 49 -16.60 1.60 22.35
CA GLU A 49 -16.97 1.33 23.75
C GLU A 49 -18.38 0.73 23.91
N ARG A 50 -19.26 0.87 22.92
CA ARG A 50 -20.63 0.31 22.98
C ARG A 50 -20.69 -1.19 22.73
N PHE A 51 -19.59 -1.82 22.32
CA PHE A 51 -19.53 -3.22 21.98
C PHE A 51 -18.68 -3.99 22.98
N THR A 52 -19.27 -5.00 23.62
CA THR A 52 -18.64 -5.75 24.72
C THR A 52 -17.55 -6.71 24.29
N ASN A 53 -17.48 -7.04 23.00
CA ASN A 53 -16.45 -7.90 22.43
C ASN A 53 -15.31 -7.14 21.76
N VAL A 54 -15.22 -5.81 21.97
CA VAL A 54 -14.18 -4.95 21.40
C VAL A 54 -13.02 -4.77 22.36
N SER A 55 -11.82 -5.06 21.88
CA SER A 55 -10.54 -4.68 22.50
C SER A 55 -9.96 -3.50 21.74
N TYR A 56 -9.65 -2.40 22.41
CA TYR A 56 -9.17 -1.15 21.79
C TYR A 56 -7.79 -0.78 22.25
N TYR A 57 -6.85 -0.62 21.29
CA TYR A 57 -5.46 -0.27 21.53
C TYR A 57 -5.07 0.96 20.72
N LYS A 58 -4.26 1.86 21.30
CA LYS A 58 -3.66 3.00 20.61
C LYS A 58 -2.21 2.70 20.31
N TYR A 59 -1.79 2.98 19.08
CA TYR A 59 -0.40 2.79 18.66
C TYR A 59 -0.04 3.70 17.49
N ASP A 60 1.16 4.25 17.49
CA ASP A 60 1.63 5.08 16.40
C ASP A 60 1.76 4.28 15.11
N PHE A 61 1.48 4.93 13.98
CA PHE A 61 1.51 4.26 12.69
C PHE A 61 2.94 3.92 12.26
N ILE A 62 3.22 2.63 12.08
CA ILE A 62 4.51 2.07 11.67
C ILE A 62 4.49 1.38 10.30
N GLY A 63 3.42 1.61 9.51
CA GLY A 63 3.17 0.96 8.22
C GLY A 63 2.07 -0.09 8.29
N PHE A 64 1.36 -0.31 7.18
CA PHE A 64 0.17 -1.19 7.19
C PHE A 64 0.50 -2.63 7.54
N GLY A 65 1.53 -3.24 6.92
CA GLY A 65 1.93 -4.61 7.22
C GLY A 65 2.38 -4.80 8.67
N PRO A 66 3.33 -4.00 9.19
CA PRO A 66 3.70 -4.03 10.59
C PRO A 66 2.54 -3.83 11.57
N MET A 67 1.60 -2.90 11.28
CA MET A 67 0.41 -2.67 12.11
C MET A 67 -0.53 -3.87 12.12
N LYS A 68 -0.80 -4.51 10.96
CA LYS A 68 -1.62 -5.74 10.88
C LYS A 68 -0.96 -6.90 11.64
N ASN A 69 0.36 -7.01 11.58
CA ASN A 69 1.11 -8.00 12.36
C ASN A 69 1.07 -7.70 13.86
N LEU A 70 1.12 -6.43 14.26
CA LEU A 70 0.96 -6.02 15.66
C LEU A 70 -0.45 -6.37 16.17
N ALA A 71 -1.50 -6.04 15.42
CA ALA A 71 -2.86 -6.40 15.77
C ALA A 71 -3.03 -7.93 15.94
N ALA A 72 -2.44 -8.73 15.04
CA ALA A 72 -2.45 -10.18 15.17
C ALA A 72 -1.69 -10.68 16.41
N ARG A 73 -0.62 -10.00 16.85
CA ARG A 73 0.10 -10.34 18.12
C ARG A 73 -0.70 -10.01 19.37
N LEU A 74 -1.42 -8.89 19.36
CA LEU A 74 -2.24 -8.44 20.49
C LEU A 74 -3.55 -9.24 20.62
N ALA A 75 -3.99 -9.89 19.55
CA ALA A 75 -5.22 -10.67 19.50
C ALA A 75 -5.23 -11.80 20.52
N GLN A 76 -6.39 -12.08 21.13
CA GLN A 76 -6.58 -13.19 22.08
C GLN A 76 -6.59 -14.54 21.37
N ASN A 77 -7.13 -14.61 20.14
CA ASN A 77 -7.28 -15.84 19.39
C ASN A 77 -6.14 -16.05 18.38
N ASN A 78 -5.94 -17.31 17.98
CA ASN A 78 -4.96 -17.65 16.94
C ASN A 78 -5.51 -17.48 15.52
N TRP A 79 -6.81 -17.63 15.32
CA TRP A 79 -7.46 -17.33 14.07
C TRP A 79 -7.71 -15.83 13.96
N ILE A 80 -7.18 -15.22 12.90
CA ILE A 80 -7.28 -13.79 12.64
C ILE A 80 -8.08 -13.56 11.37
N PHE A 81 -9.17 -12.82 11.49
CA PHE A 81 -9.89 -12.25 10.38
C PHE A 81 -9.47 -10.78 10.22
N SER A 82 -8.59 -10.49 9.25
CA SER A 82 -8.16 -9.12 8.97
C SER A 82 -9.23 -8.41 8.15
N ILE A 83 -9.80 -7.35 8.68
CA ILE A 83 -10.88 -6.55 8.07
C ILE A 83 -10.57 -5.07 8.20
N ASP A 84 -11.00 -4.26 7.23
CA ASP A 84 -10.82 -2.82 7.27
C ASP A 84 -12.09 -2.12 7.83
N SER A 85 -11.98 -0.91 8.38
CA SER A 85 -13.08 -0.23 9.09
C SER A 85 -14.22 0.28 8.20
N ASP A 86 -14.09 0.12 6.90
CA ASP A 86 -15.06 0.42 5.86
C ASP A 86 -15.57 -0.85 5.12
N GLU A 87 -15.32 -2.03 5.73
CA GLU A 87 -15.72 -3.32 5.19
C GLU A 87 -16.77 -3.99 6.10
N VAL A 88 -17.89 -4.44 5.53
CA VAL A 88 -18.99 -5.10 6.27
C VAL A 88 -19.17 -6.53 5.76
N ALA A 89 -18.99 -7.50 6.64
CA ALA A 89 -19.22 -8.91 6.35
C ALA A 89 -20.73 -9.23 6.35
N ASP A 90 -21.22 -9.92 5.31
CA ASP A 90 -22.59 -10.42 5.33
C ASP A 90 -22.75 -11.69 6.22
N SER A 91 -23.98 -12.05 6.53
CA SER A 91 -24.28 -13.19 7.41
C SER A 91 -23.79 -14.52 6.85
N GLU A 92 -23.74 -14.67 5.53
CA GLU A 92 -23.24 -15.86 4.86
C GLU A 92 -21.73 -16.00 5.08
N LEU A 93 -20.98 -14.89 4.96
CA LEU A 93 -19.53 -14.87 5.24
C LEU A 93 -19.25 -15.17 6.72
N ILE A 94 -20.01 -14.61 7.65
CA ILE A 94 -19.87 -14.88 9.09
C ILE A 94 -20.10 -16.38 9.38
N ALA A 95 -21.11 -16.99 8.76
CA ALA A 95 -21.38 -18.43 8.90
C ALA A 95 -20.24 -19.28 8.29
N ALA A 96 -19.70 -18.89 7.14
CA ALA A 96 -18.58 -19.56 6.50
C ALA A 96 -17.31 -19.46 7.33
N ILE A 97 -17.00 -18.27 7.93
CA ILE A 97 -15.89 -18.09 8.85
C ILE A 97 -16.03 -18.99 10.08
N ARG A 98 -17.20 -19.06 10.69
CA ARG A 98 -17.49 -19.94 11.83
C ARG A 98 -17.15 -21.40 11.51
N LYS A 99 -17.58 -21.90 10.35
CA LYS A 99 -17.30 -23.26 9.89
C LYS A 99 -15.81 -23.48 9.64
N ALA A 100 -15.14 -22.53 8.98
CA ALA A 100 -13.72 -22.59 8.67
C ALA A 100 -12.83 -22.63 9.92
N VAL A 101 -13.16 -21.80 10.91
CA VAL A 101 -12.43 -21.77 12.21
C VAL A 101 -12.66 -23.07 13.00
N ALA A 102 -13.87 -23.64 12.95
CA ALA A 102 -14.17 -24.91 13.63
C ALA A 102 -13.40 -26.11 13.04
N GLU A 103 -13.03 -26.10 11.75
CA GLU A 103 -12.15 -27.11 11.15
C GLU A 103 -10.73 -27.08 11.75
N ASN A 104 -10.29 -25.95 12.26
CA ASN A 104 -9.01 -25.69 12.94
C ASN A 104 -7.76 -26.25 12.23
N LYS A 105 -7.70 -26.12 10.91
CA LYS A 105 -6.55 -26.54 10.10
C LYS A 105 -5.65 -25.32 9.85
N GLU A 106 -4.56 -25.20 10.59
CA GLU A 106 -3.68 -24.02 10.63
C GLU A 106 -3.13 -23.62 9.25
N GLN A 107 -2.89 -24.59 8.34
CA GLN A 107 -2.37 -24.34 6.98
C GLN A 107 -3.42 -23.75 6.03
N ASN A 108 -4.70 -23.75 6.44
CA ASN A 108 -5.73 -23.12 5.63
C ASN A 108 -5.66 -21.60 5.72
N ILE A 109 -5.58 -20.96 4.58
CA ILE A 109 -5.77 -19.53 4.40
C ILE A 109 -7.05 -19.34 3.59
N PHE A 110 -7.93 -18.48 4.08
CA PHE A 110 -9.20 -18.30 3.40
C PHE A 110 -9.27 -16.95 2.71
N SER A 111 -9.63 -16.99 1.41
CA SER A 111 -9.92 -15.83 0.60
C SER A 111 -11.43 -15.57 0.53
N LEU A 112 -11.78 -14.31 0.36
CA LEU A 112 -13.16 -13.87 0.29
C LEU A 112 -13.38 -12.89 -0.87
N SER A 113 -14.63 -12.78 -1.32
CA SER A 113 -15.03 -11.86 -2.38
C SER A 113 -15.41 -10.52 -1.78
N ARG A 114 -14.68 -9.47 -2.19
CA ARG A 114 -14.95 -8.09 -1.80
C ARG A 114 -15.75 -7.36 -2.86
N LEU A 115 -16.82 -6.70 -2.44
CA LEU A 115 -17.73 -5.93 -3.28
C LEU A 115 -17.50 -4.43 -3.11
N ASN A 116 -16.79 -3.84 -4.04
CA ASN A 116 -16.40 -2.44 -4.00
C ASN A 116 -17.54 -1.51 -4.39
N HIS A 117 -17.81 -0.50 -3.57
CA HIS A 117 -18.85 0.51 -3.80
C HIS A 117 -18.24 1.89 -4.06
N TYR A 118 -18.84 2.62 -4.97
CA TYR A 118 -18.59 4.01 -5.23
C TYR A 118 -19.89 4.79 -5.08
N ASN A 119 -19.91 5.81 -4.27
CA ASN A 119 -21.11 6.62 -4.01
C ASN A 119 -22.34 5.76 -3.65
N GLY A 120 -22.15 4.76 -2.78
CA GLY A 120 -23.16 3.80 -2.37
C GLY A 120 -23.56 2.75 -3.41
N ARG A 121 -23.09 2.84 -4.65
CA ARG A 121 -23.41 1.91 -5.74
C ARG A 121 -22.33 0.83 -5.88
N LEU A 122 -22.74 -0.43 -5.96
CA LEU A 122 -21.84 -1.55 -6.26
C LEU A 122 -21.27 -1.44 -7.68
N ILE A 123 -19.94 -1.47 -7.81
CA ILE A 123 -19.23 -1.38 -9.08
C ILE A 123 -18.60 -2.74 -9.43
N LYS A 124 -19.14 -3.39 -10.45
CA LYS A 124 -18.59 -4.64 -11.02
C LYS A 124 -17.81 -4.42 -12.33
N ALA A 125 -17.41 -3.18 -12.59
CA ALA A 125 -16.69 -2.73 -13.78
C ALA A 125 -15.37 -2.06 -13.41
N CYS A 126 -14.72 -1.41 -14.36
CA CYS A 126 -13.50 -0.62 -14.18
C CYS A 126 -12.35 -1.41 -13.52
N GLY A 127 -12.41 -2.74 -13.52
CA GLY A 127 -11.42 -3.61 -12.90
C GLY A 127 -11.53 -3.76 -11.38
N TRP A 128 -12.67 -3.39 -10.80
CA TRP A 128 -12.95 -3.56 -9.38
C TRP A 128 -13.60 -4.90 -9.04
N HIS A 129 -13.90 -5.71 -10.04
CA HIS A 129 -14.47 -7.04 -9.85
C HIS A 129 -13.93 -8.03 -10.90
N PRO A 130 -13.66 -9.29 -10.54
CA PRO A 130 -13.67 -9.84 -9.18
C PRO A 130 -12.53 -9.27 -8.32
N ASP A 131 -12.78 -9.12 -7.01
CA ASP A 131 -11.78 -8.72 -6.02
C ASP A 131 -11.76 -9.78 -4.92
N ILE A 132 -10.81 -10.71 -5.04
CA ILE A 132 -10.67 -11.85 -4.14
C ILE A 132 -9.40 -11.67 -3.34
N ILE A 133 -9.54 -11.61 -2.02
CA ILE A 133 -8.44 -11.31 -1.11
C ILE A 133 -8.35 -12.32 0.04
N PRO A 134 -7.15 -12.81 0.41
CA PRO A 134 -6.96 -13.63 1.59
C PRO A 134 -7.05 -12.76 2.84
N ARG A 135 -7.94 -13.12 3.78
CA ARG A 135 -8.23 -12.31 4.98
C ARG A 135 -8.38 -13.10 6.27
N LEU A 136 -8.69 -14.42 6.21
CA LEU A 136 -8.79 -15.29 7.39
C LEU A 136 -7.62 -16.26 7.39
N TYR A 137 -6.84 -16.24 8.48
CA TYR A 137 -5.62 -17.05 8.61
C TYR A 137 -5.29 -17.36 10.07
N HIS A 138 -4.47 -18.39 10.28
CA HIS A 138 -3.93 -18.73 11.59
C HIS A 138 -2.57 -18.03 11.82
N ARG A 139 -2.43 -17.20 12.88
CA ARG A 139 -1.25 -16.33 13.11
C ARG A 139 0.06 -17.08 13.37
N ARG A 140 -0.01 -18.37 13.75
CA ARG A 140 1.19 -19.20 13.91
C ARG A 140 1.70 -19.75 12.58
N PHE A 141 0.84 -19.80 11.57
CA PHE A 141 1.17 -20.33 10.25
C PHE A 141 1.65 -19.26 9.28
N THR A 142 1.01 -18.08 9.29
CA THR A 142 1.39 -16.99 8.39
C THR A 142 1.17 -15.61 9.02
N ARG A 143 1.70 -14.59 8.34
CA ARG A 143 1.60 -13.17 8.72
C ARG A 143 1.56 -12.29 7.48
N PHE A 144 1.27 -11.01 7.66
CA PHE A 144 1.44 -10.02 6.61
C PHE A 144 2.91 -9.74 6.32
N SER A 145 3.24 -9.38 5.08
CA SER A 145 4.56 -8.83 4.72
C SER A 145 4.81 -7.51 5.45
N ASP A 146 6.09 -7.21 5.78
CA ASP A 146 6.45 -5.97 6.49
C ASP A 146 6.49 -4.73 5.59
N ARG A 147 5.74 -4.74 4.47
CA ARG A 147 5.64 -3.61 3.56
C ARG A 147 4.84 -2.48 4.19
N GLN A 148 5.32 -1.25 3.96
CA GLN A 148 4.66 -0.03 4.42
C GLN A 148 3.29 0.15 3.75
N VAL A 149 3.21 -0.22 2.46
CA VAL A 149 2.01 -0.21 1.61
C VAL A 149 2.01 -1.43 0.70
N HIS A 150 0.83 -1.80 0.17
CA HIS A 150 0.64 -3.03 -0.62
C HIS A 150 1.05 -4.29 0.15
N GLU A 151 0.78 -4.29 1.45
CA GLU A 151 0.95 -5.47 2.28
C GLU A 151 0.05 -6.61 1.79
N SER A 152 0.54 -7.82 1.88
CA SER A 152 -0.19 -9.04 1.55
C SER A 152 0.15 -10.12 2.55
N LEU A 153 -0.77 -11.07 2.75
CA LEU A 153 -0.43 -12.29 3.49
C LEU A 153 0.69 -13.03 2.76
N ILE A 154 1.69 -13.45 3.51
CA ILE A 154 2.72 -14.35 3.00
C ILE A 154 2.07 -15.72 2.82
N LEU A 155 2.22 -16.32 1.64
CA LEU A 155 1.69 -17.64 1.34
C LEU A 155 2.84 -18.65 1.43
N PRO A 156 2.97 -19.43 2.54
CA PRO A 156 3.93 -20.51 2.62
C PRO A 156 3.70 -21.56 1.53
N PRO A 157 4.73 -22.35 1.13
CA PRO A 157 4.59 -23.35 0.06
C PRO A 157 3.53 -24.43 0.33
N ASP A 158 3.28 -24.72 1.61
CA ASP A 158 2.30 -25.68 2.09
C ASP A 158 0.92 -25.06 2.43
N ALA A 159 0.72 -23.77 2.09
CA ALA A 159 -0.53 -23.08 2.32
C ALA A 159 -1.64 -23.62 1.43
N ASN A 160 -2.77 -23.95 2.04
CA ASN A 160 -3.99 -24.32 1.34
C ASN A 160 -4.94 -23.12 1.28
N VAL A 161 -4.94 -22.40 0.15
CA VAL A 161 -5.81 -21.23 -0.05
C VAL A 161 -7.18 -21.67 -0.54
N ARG A 162 -8.22 -21.41 0.27
CA ARG A 162 -9.61 -21.81 0.00
C ARG A 162 -10.53 -20.59 -0.04
N PRO A 163 -11.49 -20.50 -0.99
CA PRO A 163 -12.49 -19.45 -0.98
C PRO A 163 -13.53 -19.69 0.14
N LEU A 164 -14.00 -18.59 0.74
CA LEU A 164 -15.18 -18.59 1.60
C LEU A 164 -16.43 -18.19 0.80
N GLU A 165 -17.56 -18.76 1.18
CA GLU A 165 -18.88 -18.30 0.76
C GLU A 165 -19.21 -16.97 1.45
N GLY A 166 -20.19 -16.23 0.90
CA GLY A 166 -20.53 -14.90 1.37
C GLY A 166 -19.64 -13.79 0.80
N ARG A 167 -19.83 -12.58 1.27
CA ARG A 167 -19.26 -11.38 0.66
C ARG A 167 -18.89 -10.35 1.71
N LEU A 168 -17.90 -9.53 1.36
CA LEU A 168 -17.46 -8.38 2.12
C LEU A 168 -17.86 -7.11 1.35
N LYS A 169 -18.86 -6.38 1.85
CA LYS A 169 -19.23 -5.07 1.29
C LYS A 169 -18.17 -4.06 1.69
N HIS A 170 -17.59 -3.40 0.71
CA HIS A 170 -16.54 -2.39 0.93
C HIS A 170 -16.99 -1.03 0.44
N TYR A 171 -17.03 -0.07 1.33
CA TYR A 171 -17.34 1.34 1.04
C TYR A 171 -16.09 2.05 0.52
N SER A 172 -15.58 1.60 -0.64
CA SER A 172 -14.25 1.95 -1.17
C SER A 172 -14.05 3.45 -1.37
N PHE A 173 -15.09 4.12 -1.89
CA PHE A 173 -15.08 5.57 -2.12
C PHE A 173 -16.50 6.15 -2.09
N GLU A 174 -16.66 7.22 -1.35
CA GLU A 174 -17.93 7.93 -1.23
C GLU A 174 -18.17 8.90 -2.36
N ASN A 175 -17.09 9.48 -2.89
CA ASN A 175 -17.13 10.54 -3.88
C ASN A 175 -15.83 10.60 -4.69
N ALA A 176 -15.77 11.52 -5.63
CA ALA A 176 -14.60 11.75 -6.47
C ALA A 176 -13.38 12.25 -5.67
N GLU A 177 -13.60 12.99 -4.59
CA GLU A 177 -12.51 13.50 -3.74
C GLU A 177 -11.69 12.36 -3.14
N GLY A 178 -12.35 11.35 -2.54
CA GLY A 178 -11.69 10.16 -2.02
C GLY A 178 -10.91 9.38 -3.09
N LEU A 179 -11.46 9.28 -4.32
CA LEU A 179 -10.73 8.70 -5.46
C LEU A 179 -9.45 9.46 -5.78
N ILE A 180 -9.52 10.81 -5.83
CA ILE A 180 -8.38 11.67 -6.15
C ILE A 180 -7.33 11.60 -5.05
N GLN A 181 -7.72 11.67 -3.79
CA GLN A 181 -6.79 11.59 -2.65
C GLN A 181 -6.01 10.26 -2.66
N LYS A 182 -6.72 9.15 -2.83
CA LYS A 182 -6.10 7.82 -2.89
C LYS A 182 -5.19 7.68 -4.12
N MET A 183 -5.63 8.16 -5.28
CA MET A 183 -4.82 8.19 -6.50
C MET A 183 -3.53 8.99 -6.30
N GLN A 184 -3.59 10.16 -5.67
CA GLN A 184 -2.41 10.98 -5.37
C GLN A 184 -1.44 10.26 -4.44
N GLN A 185 -1.95 9.67 -3.36
CA GLN A 185 -1.14 8.91 -2.42
C GLN A 185 -0.43 7.74 -3.10
N TYR A 186 -1.18 6.88 -3.80
CA TYR A 186 -0.62 5.67 -4.42
C TYR A 186 0.34 5.98 -5.59
N SER A 187 0.07 7.04 -6.36
CA SER A 187 1.00 7.45 -7.43
C SER A 187 2.31 8.00 -6.87
N SER A 188 2.28 8.70 -5.73
CA SER A 188 3.47 9.18 -5.04
C SER A 188 4.31 8.05 -4.45
N LEU A 189 3.65 7.09 -3.77
CA LEU A 189 4.30 5.91 -3.21
C LEU A 189 4.94 5.04 -4.30
N TYR A 190 4.23 4.82 -5.42
CA TYR A 190 4.81 4.11 -6.56
C TYR A 190 6.06 4.79 -7.11
N ALA A 191 6.04 6.11 -7.25
CA ALA A 191 7.18 6.86 -7.75
C ALA A 191 8.38 6.78 -6.80
N GLU A 192 8.14 6.79 -5.47
CA GLU A 192 9.20 6.62 -4.47
C GLU A 192 9.80 5.22 -4.52
N GLU A 193 8.98 4.19 -4.49
CA GLU A 193 9.42 2.79 -4.50
C GLU A 193 10.21 2.42 -5.76
N ASN A 194 9.88 3.04 -6.90
CA ASN A 194 10.50 2.75 -8.20
C ASN A 194 11.57 3.76 -8.61
N ARG A 195 11.89 4.74 -7.75
CA ARG A 195 12.97 5.71 -7.96
C ARG A 195 14.28 4.98 -8.23
N TYR A 196 14.99 5.37 -9.29
CA TYR A 196 16.24 4.77 -9.78
C TYR A 196 16.15 3.30 -10.22
N LYS A 197 14.98 2.66 -10.10
CA LYS A 197 14.78 1.25 -10.53
C LYS A 197 14.13 1.15 -11.90
N LYS A 198 13.39 2.19 -12.32
CA LYS A 198 12.67 2.21 -13.59
C LYS A 198 12.79 3.57 -14.29
N ASP A 199 12.99 3.53 -15.59
CA ASP A 199 12.94 4.74 -16.41
C ASP A 199 11.50 5.18 -16.69
N SER A 200 11.31 6.49 -16.77
CA SER A 200 10.04 7.10 -17.12
C SER A 200 10.23 8.33 -18.01
N SER A 201 9.17 8.70 -18.72
CA SER A 201 9.11 9.91 -19.51
C SER A 201 7.67 10.45 -19.58
N PRO A 202 7.46 11.74 -19.90
CA PRO A 202 6.11 12.29 -20.10
C PRO A 202 5.30 11.55 -21.17
N PHE A 203 5.95 11.13 -22.26
CA PHE A 203 5.31 10.35 -23.32
C PHE A 203 4.86 8.97 -22.82
N LYS A 204 5.73 8.28 -22.07
CA LYS A 204 5.39 6.99 -21.42
C LYS A 204 4.22 7.15 -20.45
N ALA A 205 4.20 8.22 -19.67
CA ALA A 205 3.10 8.54 -18.78
C ALA A 205 1.77 8.72 -19.52
N LEU A 206 1.78 9.52 -20.59
CA LEU A 206 0.60 9.76 -21.43
C LEU A 206 0.07 8.45 -22.04
N LEU A 207 0.96 7.63 -22.60
CA LEU A 207 0.59 6.34 -23.18
C LEU A 207 -0.07 5.42 -22.13
N HIS A 208 0.54 5.28 -20.94
CA HIS A 208 -0.01 4.45 -19.87
C HIS A 208 -1.37 4.98 -19.36
N GLY A 209 -1.53 6.30 -19.23
CA GLY A 209 -2.81 6.92 -18.90
C GLY A 209 -3.90 6.62 -19.93
N SER A 210 -3.60 6.84 -21.20
CA SER A 210 -4.55 6.59 -22.31
C SER A 210 -4.96 5.13 -22.40
N VAL A 211 -3.99 4.22 -22.36
CA VAL A 211 -4.25 2.76 -22.34
C VAL A 211 -5.08 2.36 -21.13
N SER A 212 -4.79 2.92 -19.96
CA SER A 212 -5.57 2.68 -18.75
C SER A 212 -7.02 3.13 -18.90
N PHE A 213 -7.27 4.30 -19.50
CA PHE A 213 -8.62 4.79 -19.77
C PHE A 213 -9.39 3.82 -20.66
N VAL A 214 -8.83 3.51 -21.84
CA VAL A 214 -9.47 2.60 -22.80
C VAL A 214 -9.77 1.24 -22.16
N LYS A 215 -8.79 0.68 -21.43
CA LYS A 215 -8.95 -0.58 -20.73
C LYS A 215 -10.08 -0.55 -19.70
N ASN A 216 -10.15 0.48 -18.85
CA ASN A 216 -11.14 0.56 -17.80
C ASN A 216 -12.54 0.92 -18.33
N TYR A 217 -12.63 1.90 -19.23
CA TYR A 217 -13.90 2.39 -19.74
C TYR A 217 -14.54 1.41 -20.75
N LEU A 218 -13.76 0.93 -21.73
CA LEU A 218 -14.27 0.05 -22.78
C LEU A 218 -14.16 -1.43 -22.39
N LEU A 219 -12.93 -1.96 -22.21
CA LEU A 219 -12.72 -3.40 -22.03
C LEU A 219 -13.29 -3.92 -20.72
N LYS A 220 -13.19 -3.13 -19.64
CA LYS A 220 -13.75 -3.47 -18.33
C LYS A 220 -15.13 -2.84 -18.08
N ARG A 221 -15.83 -2.49 -19.15
CA ARG A 221 -17.23 -2.07 -19.17
C ARG A 221 -17.56 -0.90 -18.23
N GLY A 222 -16.63 0.05 -18.05
CA GLY A 222 -16.90 1.27 -17.26
C GLY A 222 -18.11 2.04 -17.81
N PHE A 223 -18.28 2.08 -19.14
CA PHE A 223 -19.41 2.73 -19.81
C PHE A 223 -20.78 2.25 -19.32
N ALA A 224 -20.90 1.00 -18.85
CA ALA A 224 -22.16 0.46 -18.35
C ALA A 224 -22.63 1.06 -17.02
N TYR A 225 -21.75 1.84 -16.36
CA TYR A 225 -22.03 2.50 -15.09
C TYR A 225 -22.26 4.01 -15.23
N GLY A 226 -22.38 4.52 -16.49
CA GLY A 226 -22.67 5.93 -16.78
C GLY A 226 -21.60 6.86 -16.22
N ALA A 227 -22.02 7.92 -15.51
CA ALA A 227 -21.11 8.91 -14.93
C ALA A 227 -20.14 8.31 -13.91
N ASP A 228 -20.57 7.37 -13.05
CA ASP A 228 -19.70 6.72 -12.07
C ASP A 228 -18.58 5.96 -12.76
N GLY A 229 -18.90 5.16 -13.77
CA GLY A 229 -17.91 4.40 -14.53
C GLY A 229 -16.93 5.27 -15.31
N LEU A 230 -17.42 6.40 -15.85
CA LEU A 230 -16.56 7.41 -16.49
C LEU A 230 -15.59 8.02 -15.47
N THR A 231 -16.10 8.48 -14.31
CA THR A 231 -15.31 9.09 -13.23
C THR A 231 -14.22 8.13 -12.74
N ILE A 232 -14.57 6.87 -12.46
CA ILE A 232 -13.62 5.86 -12.01
C ILE A 232 -12.57 5.58 -13.10
N SER A 233 -12.98 5.49 -14.37
CA SER A 233 -12.07 5.22 -15.47
C SER A 233 -11.07 6.36 -15.69
N ILE A 234 -11.52 7.62 -15.54
CA ILE A 234 -10.66 8.81 -15.57
C ILE A 234 -9.68 8.78 -14.38
N ALA A 235 -10.15 8.52 -13.16
CA ALA A 235 -9.30 8.47 -11.98
C ALA A 235 -8.22 7.37 -12.10
N ASN A 236 -8.57 6.19 -12.61
CA ASN A 236 -7.62 5.10 -12.88
C ASN A 236 -6.59 5.48 -13.96
N ALA A 237 -7.02 6.22 -14.99
CA ALA A 237 -6.16 6.73 -16.04
C ALA A 237 -5.18 7.78 -15.52
N GLN A 238 -5.69 8.73 -14.73
CA GLN A 238 -4.87 9.75 -14.04
C GLN A 238 -3.87 9.10 -13.08
N GLY A 239 -4.29 8.09 -12.30
CA GLY A 239 -3.41 7.34 -11.42
C GLY A 239 -2.26 6.68 -12.18
N SER A 240 -2.55 6.09 -13.35
CA SER A 240 -1.53 5.52 -14.23
C SER A 240 -0.62 6.60 -14.82
N TYR A 241 -1.15 7.73 -15.24
CA TYR A 241 -0.39 8.87 -15.74
C TYR A 241 0.54 9.44 -14.66
N TYR A 242 0.01 9.77 -13.48
CA TYR A 242 0.79 10.39 -12.41
C TYR A 242 1.86 9.46 -11.80
N LYS A 243 1.67 8.15 -11.81
CA LYS A 243 2.73 7.19 -11.44
C LYS A 243 4.01 7.44 -12.23
N TYR A 244 3.88 7.58 -13.55
CA TYR A 244 5.02 7.74 -14.45
C TYR A 244 5.54 9.19 -14.50
N VAL A 245 4.66 10.20 -14.44
CA VAL A 245 5.12 11.60 -14.37
C VAL A 245 5.91 11.85 -13.10
N LYS A 246 5.38 11.49 -11.93
CA LYS A 246 6.07 11.67 -10.65
C LYS A 246 7.39 10.87 -10.60
N LEU A 247 7.42 9.68 -11.19
CA LEU A 247 8.65 8.89 -11.30
C LEU A 247 9.68 9.60 -12.19
N TYR A 248 9.23 10.16 -13.34
CA TYR A 248 10.10 10.95 -14.21
C TYR A 248 10.69 12.17 -13.48
N GLU A 249 9.85 12.94 -12.79
CA GLU A 249 10.27 14.12 -12.03
C GLU A 249 11.31 13.75 -10.95
N ARG A 250 11.08 12.67 -10.20
CA ARG A 250 11.98 12.19 -9.16
C ARG A 250 13.30 11.65 -9.70
N ASN A 251 13.28 10.97 -10.85
CA ASN A 251 14.49 10.49 -11.50
C ASN A 251 15.29 11.63 -12.16
N ARG A 252 14.63 12.71 -12.57
CA ARG A 252 15.27 13.88 -13.16
C ARG A 252 16.06 14.69 -12.14
N ASN A 253 15.61 14.74 -10.90
CA ASN A 253 16.21 15.48 -9.81
C ASN A 253 17.28 14.65 -9.05
N ILE A 254 18.09 13.86 -9.78
CA ILE A 254 19.24 13.17 -9.20
C ILE A 254 20.38 14.16 -9.12
N SER A 255 20.86 14.50 -7.93
CA SER A 255 22.20 15.07 -7.74
C SER A 255 23.22 13.92 -7.67
N VAL A 256 24.27 14.04 -8.47
CA VAL A 256 25.36 13.08 -8.53
C VAL A 256 26.61 13.77 -8.00
N ALA A 257 27.13 13.32 -6.87
CA ALA A 257 28.46 13.72 -6.38
C ALA A 257 29.48 12.67 -6.83
N LEU A 258 30.53 13.09 -7.50
CA LEU A 258 31.70 12.26 -7.81
C LEU A 258 32.75 12.49 -6.71
N ILE A 259 33.11 11.43 -5.99
CA ILE A 259 34.17 11.50 -4.97
C ILE A 259 35.43 10.88 -5.56
N ILE A 260 36.52 11.68 -5.57
CA ILE A 260 37.84 11.26 -6.05
C ILE A 260 38.78 11.29 -4.87
N THR A 261 39.39 10.17 -4.53
CA THR A 261 40.45 10.09 -3.52
C THR A 261 41.83 10.24 -4.20
N THR A 262 42.73 11.03 -3.63
CA THR A 262 44.06 11.24 -4.20
C THR A 262 45.13 11.32 -3.10
N TYR A 263 46.36 10.89 -3.45
CA TYR A 263 47.56 11.09 -2.64
C TYR A 263 48.78 11.15 -3.54
N ASN A 264 49.43 12.33 -3.63
CA ASN A 264 50.65 12.56 -4.42
C ASN A 264 50.59 12.08 -5.88
N ARG A 265 49.43 12.23 -6.54
CA ARG A 265 49.19 11.80 -7.94
C ARG A 265 48.54 12.91 -8.76
N PRO A 266 49.24 14.10 -8.97
CA PRO A 266 48.67 15.17 -9.75
C PRO A 266 48.33 14.78 -11.20
N ASP A 267 49.18 13.96 -11.84
CA ASP A 267 48.97 13.41 -13.17
C ASP A 267 47.67 12.60 -13.31
N ALA A 268 47.44 11.71 -12.37
CA ALA A 268 46.24 10.87 -12.37
C ALA A 268 44.98 11.69 -12.02
N LEU A 269 45.10 12.63 -11.06
CA LEU A 269 44.01 13.51 -10.67
C LEU A 269 43.55 14.40 -11.83
N GLU A 270 44.48 15.01 -12.56
CA GLU A 270 44.16 15.81 -13.73
C GLU A 270 43.41 15.02 -14.81
N LEU A 271 43.85 13.79 -15.11
CA LEU A 271 43.22 12.93 -16.09
C LEU A 271 41.79 12.54 -15.67
N VAL A 272 41.58 12.17 -14.41
CA VAL A 272 40.28 11.82 -13.87
C VAL A 272 39.31 12.99 -13.90
N LEU A 273 39.76 14.21 -13.49
CA LEU A 273 38.93 15.41 -13.52
C LEU A 273 38.56 15.79 -14.96
N LYS A 274 39.50 15.78 -15.90
CA LYS A 274 39.20 16.00 -17.33
C LYS A 274 38.22 14.97 -17.88
N SER A 275 38.39 13.71 -17.51
CA SER A 275 37.45 12.63 -17.92
C SER A 275 36.04 12.83 -17.32
N ALA A 276 35.96 13.28 -16.07
CA ALA A 276 34.68 13.57 -15.41
C ALA A 276 33.93 14.72 -16.10
N LEU A 277 34.67 15.78 -16.48
CA LEU A 277 34.13 16.96 -17.18
C LEU A 277 33.77 16.66 -18.66
N ALA A 278 34.33 15.63 -19.24
CA ALA A 278 34.00 15.19 -20.62
C ALA A 278 32.79 14.25 -20.71
N GLN A 279 32.15 13.92 -19.60
CA GLN A 279 30.97 13.02 -19.59
C GLN A 279 29.75 13.71 -20.22
N THR A 280 28.89 12.92 -20.87
CA THR A 280 27.63 13.40 -21.44
C THR A 280 26.66 13.93 -20.39
N ARG A 281 26.79 13.46 -19.15
CA ARG A 281 26.10 13.99 -17.97
C ARG A 281 27.15 14.35 -16.93
N LEU A 282 27.30 15.63 -16.66
CA LEU A 282 28.19 16.12 -15.62
C LEU A 282 27.66 15.76 -14.21
N PRO A 283 28.55 15.44 -13.26
CA PRO A 283 28.16 15.39 -11.86
C PRO A 283 27.78 16.78 -11.37
N ASP A 284 26.82 16.87 -10.44
CA ASP A 284 26.38 18.13 -9.83
C ASP A 284 27.45 18.68 -8.85
N GLU A 285 28.27 17.77 -8.33
CA GLU A 285 29.38 18.10 -7.43
C GLU A 285 30.56 17.14 -7.64
N ILE A 286 31.80 17.66 -7.62
CA ILE A 286 33.02 16.85 -7.58
C ILE A 286 33.74 17.15 -6.27
N ILE A 287 33.90 16.14 -5.43
CA ILE A 287 34.60 16.20 -4.16
C ILE A 287 35.95 15.50 -4.33
N VAL A 288 37.07 16.28 -4.18
CA VAL A 288 38.41 15.71 -4.13
C VAL A 288 38.80 15.54 -2.66
N ALA A 289 38.94 14.29 -2.22
CA ALA A 289 39.42 13.94 -0.90
C ALA A 289 40.94 13.65 -0.98
N ASP A 290 41.73 14.60 -0.51
CA ASP A 290 43.20 14.53 -0.53
C ASP A 290 43.74 14.07 0.83
N ASP A 291 44.60 13.06 0.83
CA ASP A 291 45.19 12.48 2.04
C ASP A 291 46.56 13.12 2.40
N GLY A 292 46.69 14.43 2.21
CA GLY A 292 47.89 15.19 2.54
C GLY A 292 48.94 15.16 1.46
N SER A 293 48.58 15.39 0.21
CA SER A 293 49.47 15.48 -0.94
C SER A 293 50.31 16.76 -0.90
N ARG A 294 51.34 16.79 -1.75
CA ARG A 294 52.16 17.98 -2.00
C ARG A 294 51.37 19.05 -2.75
N GLN A 295 51.94 20.27 -2.79
CA GLN A 295 51.30 21.44 -3.36
C GLN A 295 50.93 21.29 -4.85
N ASP A 296 51.71 20.53 -5.62
CA ASP A 296 51.45 20.25 -7.03
C ASP A 296 50.11 19.59 -7.30
N THR A 297 49.63 18.77 -6.35
CA THR A 297 48.29 18.13 -6.44
C THR A 297 47.16 19.13 -6.22
N ALA A 298 47.32 20.08 -5.29
CA ALA A 298 46.38 21.17 -5.05
C ALA A 298 46.26 22.12 -6.26
N GLU A 299 47.38 22.44 -6.90
CA GLU A 299 47.45 23.28 -8.10
C GLU A 299 46.63 22.72 -9.27
N VAL A 300 46.55 21.38 -9.42
CA VAL A 300 45.68 20.73 -10.42
C VAL A 300 44.21 21.04 -10.19
N VAL A 301 43.75 21.03 -8.93
CA VAL A 301 42.37 21.35 -8.60
C VAL A 301 42.03 22.80 -8.88
N GLU A 302 42.94 23.72 -8.53
CA GLU A 302 42.78 25.15 -8.79
C GLU A 302 42.75 25.45 -10.30
N PHE A 303 43.65 24.84 -11.07
CA PHE A 303 43.71 24.97 -12.53
C PHE A 303 42.40 24.50 -13.21
N ILE A 304 41.83 23.41 -12.76
CA ILE A 304 40.59 22.89 -13.33
C ILE A 304 39.35 23.72 -12.91
N ARG A 305 39.41 24.43 -11.77
CA ARG A 305 38.36 25.35 -11.30
C ARG A 305 38.35 26.70 -12.06
N SER A 306 39.49 27.13 -12.56
CA SER A 306 39.63 28.37 -13.33
C SER A 306 39.04 28.25 -14.74
#